data_c52e0bc028907ec3a333941f9230573f
#
_entry.id   c52e0bc028907ec3a333941f9230573f
#
_cell.length_a   1.000
_cell.length_b   1.000
_cell.length_c   1.000
_cell.angle_alpha   90.00
_cell.angle_beta   90.00
_cell.angle_gamma   90.00
#
_symmetry.space_group_name_H-M   'P 1'
#
loop_
_entity.id
_entity.type
_entity.pdbx_description
1 polymer ?
#
loop_
_entity_poly.entity_id
_entity_poly.type
_entity_poly.pdbx_seq_one_letter_code
_entity_poly.pdbx_strand_id
1 'polypeptide(L)'
;MKVTLLGAGAWGTAMAVQAARHLRAEDVCLWSRNAEQLQAIAKSGENHLYLPGIPLPKNLLLESDFAAAVKRLGSDDLLVIATP
;
A
#
# COMPACT_ATOMS: atom_id res chain seq x y z
N MET A 1 0.09 14.64 4.68
CA MET A 1 -0.84 14.10 3.69
C MET A 1 -0.83 12.59 3.77
N LYS A 2 -2.01 12.00 3.83
CA LYS A 2 -2.14 10.55 3.77
C LYS A 2 -2.45 10.10 2.35
N VAL A 3 -2.00 8.91 1.99
CA VAL A 3 -2.24 8.34 0.67
C VAL A 3 -2.75 6.92 0.85
N THR A 4 -3.79 6.56 0.12
CA THR A 4 -4.24 5.18 0.02
C THR A 4 -4.14 4.75 -1.44
N LEU A 5 -3.48 3.62 -1.68
CA LEU A 5 -3.34 3.04 -3.01
C LEU A 5 -4.21 1.78 -3.07
N LEU A 6 -5.13 1.76 -4.01
CA LEU A 6 -6.05 0.64 -4.21
C LEU A 6 -5.48 -0.29 -5.27
N GLY A 7 -4.94 -1.41 -4.82
CA GLY A 7 -4.38 -2.42 -5.70
C GLY A 7 -2.92 -2.70 -5.41
N ALA A 8 -2.62 -3.94 -5.01
CA ALA A 8 -1.27 -4.36 -4.64
C ALA A 8 -0.58 -5.17 -5.74
N GLY A 9 -0.80 -4.79 -6.99
CA GLY A 9 -0.02 -5.29 -8.10
C GLY A 9 1.33 -4.56 -8.18
N ALA A 10 2.03 -4.71 -9.31
CA ALA A 10 3.34 -4.09 -9.48
C ALA A 10 3.27 -2.57 -9.40
N TRP A 11 2.30 -1.96 -10.07
CA TRP A 11 2.11 -0.51 -10.08
C TRP A 11 1.80 0.05 -8.70
N GLY A 12 0.78 -0.51 -8.03
CA GLY A 12 0.37 -0.02 -6.72
C GLY A 12 1.48 -0.17 -5.69
N THR A 13 2.18 -1.29 -5.72
CA THR A 13 3.29 -1.53 -4.79
C THR A 13 4.43 -0.56 -5.04
N ALA A 14 4.82 -0.34 -6.31
CA ALA A 14 5.89 0.59 -6.65
C ALA A 14 5.53 2.02 -6.23
N MET A 15 4.29 2.44 -6.46
CA MET A 15 3.83 3.77 -6.05
C MET A 15 3.82 3.91 -4.53
N ALA A 16 3.44 2.86 -3.81
CA ALA A 16 3.46 2.88 -2.35
C ALA A 16 4.88 3.07 -1.80
N VAL A 17 5.85 2.37 -2.39
CA VAL A 17 7.25 2.51 -2.00
C VAL A 17 7.75 3.93 -2.26
N GLN A 18 7.42 4.49 -3.44
CA GLN A 18 7.80 5.85 -3.77
C GLN A 18 7.15 6.88 -2.84
N ALA A 19 5.86 6.72 -2.58
CA ALA A 19 5.17 7.63 -1.67
C ALA A 19 5.79 7.59 -0.27
N ALA A 20 6.16 6.41 0.21
CA ALA A 20 6.77 6.26 1.52
C ALA A 20 8.17 6.86 1.62
N ARG A 21 8.83 7.13 0.50
CA ARG A 21 10.12 7.84 0.49
C ARG A 21 9.96 9.34 0.65
N HIS A 22 8.84 9.89 0.21
CA HIS A 22 8.58 11.34 0.24
C HIS A 22 7.66 11.75 1.36
N LEU A 23 6.87 10.81 1.88
CA LEU A 23 5.98 10.99 3.01
C LEU A 23 6.45 10.07 4.12
N ARG A 24 5.75 10.12 5.27
CA ARG A 24 6.00 9.13 6.31
C ARG A 24 5.39 7.81 5.88
N ALA A 25 6.10 6.71 6.12
CA ALA A 25 5.59 5.39 5.71
C ALA A 25 4.22 5.07 6.31
N GLU A 26 3.98 5.48 7.56
CA GLU A 26 2.70 5.27 8.24
C GLU A 26 1.56 6.11 7.67
N ASP A 27 1.87 7.09 6.80
CA ASP A 27 0.85 7.87 6.10
C ASP A 27 0.44 7.22 4.78
N VAL A 28 1.11 6.15 4.37
CA VAL A 28 0.84 5.44 3.12
C VAL A 28 0.18 4.10 3.42
N CYS A 29 -0.93 3.85 2.76
CA CYS A 29 -1.68 2.61 2.89
C CYS A 29 -1.79 1.91 1.54
N LEU A 30 -1.42 0.65 1.49
CA LEU A 30 -1.58 -0.20 0.31
C LEU A 30 -2.73 -1.15 0.58
N TRP A 31 -3.79 -1.02 -0.20
CA TRP A 31 -4.97 -1.86 -0.08
C TRP A 31 -4.96 -2.97 -1.11
N SER A 32 -5.36 -4.16 -0.68
CA SER A 32 -5.69 -5.27 -1.56
C SER A 32 -6.85 -6.05 -0.94
N ARG A 33 -7.74 -6.52 -1.77
CA ARG A 33 -8.80 -7.41 -1.28
C ARG A 33 -8.28 -8.79 -0.90
N ASN A 34 -7.06 -9.12 -1.32
CA ASN A 34 -6.44 -10.40 -1.01
C ASN A 34 -5.65 -10.30 0.30
N ALA A 35 -6.30 -10.67 1.40
CA ALA A 35 -5.70 -10.60 2.72
C ALA A 35 -4.46 -11.52 2.84
N GLU A 36 -4.47 -12.66 2.15
CA GLU A 36 -3.35 -13.58 2.17
C GLU A 36 -2.12 -12.96 1.52
N GLN A 37 -2.30 -12.22 0.43
CA GLN A 37 -1.23 -11.49 -0.22
C GLN A 37 -0.61 -10.48 0.75
N LEU A 38 -1.43 -9.72 1.44
CA LEU A 38 -0.95 -8.71 2.38
C LEU A 38 -0.23 -9.35 3.57
N GLN A 39 -0.69 -10.49 4.05
CA GLN A 39 0.00 -11.23 5.10
C GLN A 39 1.37 -11.70 4.66
N ALA A 40 1.47 -12.19 3.43
CA ALA A 40 2.75 -12.61 2.86
C ALA A 40 3.72 -11.42 2.74
N ILE A 41 3.21 -10.26 2.30
CA ILE A 41 4.01 -9.04 2.20
C ILE A 41 4.49 -8.60 3.59
N ALA A 42 3.60 -8.61 4.58
CA ALA A 42 3.95 -8.21 5.94
C ALA A 42 5.03 -9.12 6.53
N LYS A 43 4.94 -10.42 6.24
CA LYS A 43 5.86 -11.40 6.78
C LYS A 43 7.24 -11.32 6.14
N SER A 44 7.32 -11.14 4.83
CA SER A 44 8.56 -11.17 4.07
C SER A 44 9.20 -9.81 3.87
N GLY A 45 8.42 -8.73 3.99
CA GLY A 45 8.91 -7.37 3.75
C GLY A 45 8.96 -6.97 2.30
N GLU A 46 8.44 -7.79 1.39
CA GLU A 46 8.39 -7.47 -0.03
C GLU A 46 7.20 -8.15 -0.71
N ASN A 47 6.84 -7.63 -1.87
CA ASN A 47 5.78 -8.22 -2.69
C ASN A 47 6.42 -9.12 -3.74
N HIS A 48 6.69 -10.37 -3.37
CA HIS A 48 7.43 -11.31 -4.21
C HIS A 48 6.81 -11.54 -5.59
N LEU A 49 5.50 -11.55 -5.65
CA LEU A 49 4.79 -11.87 -6.89
C LEU A 49 4.86 -10.75 -7.91
N TYR A 50 4.72 -9.51 -7.45
CA TYR A 50 4.56 -8.36 -8.36
C TYR A 50 5.73 -7.38 -8.35
N LEU A 51 6.52 -7.35 -7.29
CA LEU A 51 7.66 -6.44 -7.19
C LEU A 51 8.80 -7.11 -6.39
N PRO A 52 9.36 -8.20 -6.92
CA PRO A 52 10.40 -8.94 -6.20
C PRO A 52 11.67 -8.12 -6.05
N GLY A 53 12.36 -8.32 -4.94
CA GLY A 53 13.64 -7.69 -4.67
C GLY A 53 13.58 -6.26 -4.18
N ILE A 54 12.39 -5.68 -4.05
CA ILE A 54 12.21 -4.32 -3.56
C ILE A 54 11.61 -4.37 -2.15
N PRO A 55 12.36 -4.02 -1.12
CA PRO A 55 11.83 -4.03 0.24
C PRO A 55 10.81 -2.92 0.44
N LEU A 56 9.73 -3.23 1.18
CA LEU A 56 8.74 -2.25 1.57
C LEU A 56 9.06 -1.73 2.98
N PRO A 57 8.82 -0.43 3.24
CA PRO A 57 9.03 0.11 4.58
C PRO A 57 8.16 -0.60 5.61
N LYS A 58 8.72 -0.86 6.80
CA LYS A 58 8.02 -1.61 7.85
C LYS A 58 6.74 -0.95 8.32
N ASN A 59 6.69 0.38 8.31
CA ASN A 59 5.54 1.13 8.82
C ASN A 59 4.49 1.41 7.76
N LEU A 60 4.70 0.92 6.54
CA LEU A 60 3.70 1.01 5.49
C LEU A 60 2.45 0.24 5.92
N LEU A 61 1.29 0.88 5.82
CA LEU A 61 0.04 0.24 6.21
C LEU A 61 -0.45 -0.69 5.11
N LEU A 62 -0.83 -1.90 5.50
CA LEU A 62 -1.41 -2.90 4.60
C LEU A 62 -2.84 -3.15 5.06
N GLU A 63 -3.81 -2.95 4.18
CA GLU A 63 -5.22 -3.02 4.55
C GLU A 63 -6.01 -3.84 3.54
N SER A 64 -6.80 -4.81 4.01
CA SER A 64 -7.68 -5.59 3.15
C SER A 64 -9.15 -5.14 3.21
N ASP A 65 -9.50 -4.32 4.19
CA ASP A 65 -10.85 -3.76 4.31
C ASP A 65 -10.92 -2.46 3.51
N PHE A 66 -11.73 -2.49 2.44
CA PHE A 66 -11.87 -1.33 1.56
C PHE A 66 -12.37 -0.08 2.31
N ALA A 67 -13.38 -0.26 3.15
CA ALA A 67 -13.96 0.86 3.89
C ALA A 67 -12.92 1.50 4.81
N ALA A 68 -12.13 0.70 5.52
CA ALA A 68 -11.08 1.21 6.39
C ALA A 68 -10.01 1.96 5.60
N ALA A 69 -9.63 1.42 4.44
CA ALA A 69 -8.62 2.06 3.59
C ALA A 69 -9.05 3.43 3.09
N VAL A 70 -10.34 3.60 2.80
CA VAL A 70 -10.88 4.87 2.31
C VAL A 70 -11.19 5.84 3.45
N LYS A 71 -11.77 5.34 4.55
CA LYS A 71 -12.18 6.19 5.66
C LYS A 71 -11.02 6.90 6.36
N ARG A 72 -9.82 6.37 6.27
CA ARG A 72 -8.64 6.99 6.87
C ARG A 72 -8.26 8.32 6.21
N LEU A 73 -8.79 8.58 5.03
CA LEU A 73 -8.45 9.78 4.26
C LEU A 73 -9.34 10.96 4.62
N GLY A 74 -8.74 12.14 4.68
CA GLY A 74 -9.45 13.40 4.82
C GLY A 74 -9.49 14.14 3.48
N SER A 75 -10.00 15.38 3.51
CA SER A 75 -10.21 16.16 2.29
C SER A 75 -8.92 16.56 1.55
N ASP A 76 -7.79 16.62 2.28
CA ASP A 76 -6.51 17.00 1.70
C ASP A 76 -5.61 15.79 1.39
N ASP A 77 -6.17 14.59 1.52
CA ASP A 77 -5.44 13.35 1.30
C ASP A 77 -5.71 12.81 -0.11
N LEU A 78 -4.95 11.80 -0.53
CA LEU A 78 -4.96 11.31 -1.89
C LEU A 78 -5.38 9.84 -1.95
N LEU A 79 -6.32 9.54 -2.84
CA LEU A 79 -6.70 8.17 -3.18
C LEU A 79 -6.22 7.86 -4.59
N VAL A 80 -5.42 6.82 -4.72
CA VAL A 80 -4.89 6.39 -6.03
C VAL A 80 -5.45 5.02 -6.36
N ILE A 81 -6.03 4.89 -7.54
CA ILE A 81 -6.54 3.61 -8.03
C ILE A 81 -5.47 3.01 -8.95
N ALA A 82 -4.86 1.92 -8.49
CA ALA A 82 -3.75 1.27 -9.19
C ALA A 82 -4.12 -0.13 -9.67
N THR A 83 -5.40 -0.37 -9.95
CA THR A 83 -5.88 -1.63 -10.49
C THR A 83 -5.87 -1.59 -12.02
N PRO A 84 -5.62 -2.72 -12.67
CA PRO A 84 -5.68 -2.80 -14.13
C PRO A 84 -7.09 -2.63 -14.66
#